data_efc0e4ed434f58501d19932401da4439
#
_entry.id   efc0e4ed434f58501d19932401da4439
#
_cell.length_a   1.000
_cell.length_b   1.000
_cell.length_c   1.000
_cell.angle_alpha   90.00
_cell.angle_beta   90.00
_cell.angle_gamma   90.00
#
_symmetry.space_group_name_H-M   'P 1'
#
loop_
_entity.id
_entity.type
_entity.pdbx_description
1 polymer ?
#
loop_
_entity_poly.entity_id
_entity_poly.type
_entity_poly.pdbx_seq_one_letter_code
_entity_poly.pdbx_strand_id
1 'polypeptide(L)'
;MYLIDEGKIIKEYRIALGGSPKGHKVQEGDHKTPEGRYILDYKKEDSAFHRAMHISYPNTADKAKAKELGVDPGGFIMVHGNNPKNKYLQVDWTEGCIAITDDEMDEFMDLVQVGTPIEIMWTESDQHN
;
A
#
# COMPACT_ATOMS: atom_id res chain seq x y z
N MET A 1 -6.24 -6.94 1.36
CA MET A 1 -6.40 -6.25 0.04
C MET A 1 -7.19 -7.13 -0.89
N TYR A 2 -8.13 -6.55 -1.61
CA TYR A 2 -8.94 -7.27 -2.58
C TYR A 2 -8.60 -6.83 -3.98
N LEU A 3 -8.47 -7.79 -4.91
CA LEU A 3 -8.49 -7.52 -6.34
C LEU A 3 -9.92 -7.68 -6.83
N ILE A 4 -10.41 -6.63 -7.50
CA ILE A 4 -11.79 -6.57 -7.97
C ILE A 4 -11.78 -6.46 -9.50
N ASP A 5 -12.54 -7.31 -10.17
CA ASP A 5 -12.71 -7.27 -11.62
C ASP A 5 -14.20 -7.33 -11.94
N GLU A 6 -14.69 -6.37 -12.71
CA GLU A 6 -16.09 -6.24 -13.09
C GLU A 6 -17.03 -6.31 -11.88
N GLY A 7 -16.64 -5.65 -10.78
CA GLY A 7 -17.43 -5.62 -9.55
C GLY A 7 -17.35 -6.86 -8.69
N LYS A 8 -16.52 -7.84 -9.07
CA LYS A 8 -16.39 -9.09 -8.31
C LYS A 8 -14.99 -9.19 -7.70
N ILE A 9 -14.93 -9.66 -6.46
CA ILE A 9 -13.66 -9.95 -5.78
C ILE A 9 -13.11 -11.24 -6.39
N ILE A 10 -11.94 -11.14 -7.04
CA ILE A 10 -11.27 -12.29 -7.65
C ILE A 10 -10.11 -12.82 -6.81
N LYS A 11 -9.53 -12.01 -5.94
CA LYS A 11 -8.44 -12.39 -5.05
C LYS A 11 -8.50 -11.58 -3.77
N GLU A 12 -8.02 -12.18 -2.70
CA GLU A 12 -7.85 -11.52 -1.40
C GLU A 12 -6.44 -11.80 -0.90
N TYR A 13 -5.75 -10.74 -0.46
CA TYR A 13 -4.40 -10.85 0.11
C TYR A 13 -4.41 -10.31 1.54
N ARG A 14 -3.78 -11.05 2.44
CA ARG A 14 -3.47 -10.51 3.77
C ARG A 14 -2.30 -9.55 3.61
N ILE A 15 -2.40 -8.37 4.22
CA ILE A 15 -1.40 -7.32 4.03
C ILE A 15 -0.80 -6.89 5.36
N ALA A 16 0.43 -6.36 5.30
CA ALA A 16 1.02 -5.58 6.37
C ALA A 16 1.07 -4.12 5.91
N LEU A 17 0.80 -3.21 6.82
CA LEU A 17 0.75 -1.77 6.57
C LEU A 17 1.86 -1.06 7.33
N GLY A 18 1.82 0.27 7.36
CA GLY A 18 2.70 1.08 8.18
C GLY A 18 2.52 0.77 9.66
N GLY A 19 3.55 1.01 10.46
CA GLY A 19 3.54 0.71 11.91
C GLY A 19 2.47 1.47 12.69
N SER A 20 1.95 2.58 12.13
CA SER A 20 0.81 3.34 12.66
C SER A 20 -0.29 3.36 11.59
N PRO A 21 -0.96 2.22 11.32
CA PRO A 21 -1.75 2.06 10.10
C PRO A 21 -3.06 2.82 10.07
N LYS A 22 -3.56 3.24 11.21
CA LYS A 22 -4.85 3.94 11.29
C LYS A 22 -4.67 5.42 10.99
N GLY A 23 -5.42 5.91 10.01
CA GLY A 23 -5.38 7.31 9.60
C GLY A 23 -4.52 7.53 8.37
N HIS A 24 -4.77 8.63 7.70
CA HIS A 24 -4.11 9.00 6.45
C HIS A 24 -2.68 9.49 6.68
N LYS A 25 -1.76 9.04 5.82
CA LYS A 25 -0.39 9.54 5.79
C LYS A 25 -0.37 11.03 5.44
N VAL A 26 0.38 11.83 6.21
CA VAL A 26 0.53 13.27 5.96
C VAL A 26 1.98 13.71 5.83
N GLN A 27 2.93 12.96 6.41
CA GLN A 27 4.35 13.34 6.40
C GLN A 27 5.27 12.14 6.39
N GLU A 28 6.47 12.33 5.87
CA GLU A 28 7.51 11.32 5.89
C GLU A 28 7.81 10.92 7.34
N GLY A 29 7.95 9.62 7.56
CA GLY A 29 8.30 9.07 8.87
C GLY A 29 7.14 8.90 9.85
N ASP A 30 5.90 9.17 9.45
CA ASP A 30 4.74 8.99 10.33
C ASP A 30 4.27 7.54 10.42
N HIS A 31 4.88 6.62 9.67
CA HIS A 31 4.54 5.18 9.63
C HIS A 31 3.08 4.90 9.28
N LYS A 32 2.44 5.82 8.57
CA LYS A 32 1.06 5.67 8.11
C LYS A 32 1.04 5.33 6.63
N THR A 33 0.02 4.57 6.24
CA THR A 33 -0.29 4.30 4.84
C THR A 33 -1.28 5.37 4.36
N PRO A 34 -1.14 5.90 3.13
CA PRO A 34 -2.12 6.84 2.62
C PRO A 34 -3.52 6.23 2.57
N GLU A 35 -4.55 7.01 2.85
CA GLU A 35 -5.95 6.61 2.66
C GLU A 35 -6.55 7.47 1.55
N GLY A 36 -7.40 6.86 0.74
CA GLY A 36 -8.03 7.51 -0.39
C GLY A 36 -7.83 6.75 -1.68
N ARG A 37 -8.07 7.43 -2.79
CA ARG A 37 -7.97 6.82 -4.11
C ARG A 37 -6.69 7.28 -4.81
N TYR A 38 -5.91 6.30 -5.24
CA TYR A 38 -4.65 6.51 -5.94
C TYR A 38 -4.59 5.63 -7.20
N ILE A 39 -3.48 5.70 -7.91
CA ILE A 39 -3.22 4.90 -9.11
C ILE A 39 -1.95 4.08 -8.86
N LEU A 40 -1.95 2.84 -9.29
CA LEU A 40 -0.75 2.02 -9.37
C LEU A 40 -0.04 2.39 -10.66
N ASP A 41 0.97 3.26 -10.57
CA ASP A 41 1.46 4.00 -11.73
C ASP A 41 2.72 3.45 -12.39
N TYR A 42 3.53 2.65 -11.70
CA TYR A 42 4.66 1.94 -12.34
C TYR A 42 5.07 0.71 -11.56
N LYS A 43 5.74 -0.23 -12.25
CA LYS A 43 6.29 -1.46 -11.67
C LYS A 43 7.78 -1.31 -11.45
N LYS A 44 8.29 -1.90 -10.37
CA LYS A 44 9.71 -1.96 -10.06
C LYS A 44 10.10 -3.42 -9.84
N GLU A 45 10.92 -3.96 -10.75
CA GLU A 45 11.32 -5.37 -10.73
C GLU A 45 12.45 -5.66 -9.74
N ASP A 46 13.28 -4.66 -9.42
CA ASP A 46 14.46 -4.81 -8.58
C ASP A 46 14.32 -4.09 -7.24
N SER A 47 13.14 -4.19 -6.64
CA SER A 47 12.88 -3.62 -5.32
C SER A 47 13.72 -4.32 -4.24
N ALA A 48 14.11 -3.57 -3.20
CA ALA A 48 14.72 -4.12 -1.99
C ALA A 48 13.79 -5.12 -1.29
N PHE A 49 12.50 -5.11 -1.61
CA PHE A 49 11.47 -5.98 -1.05
C PHE A 49 10.89 -6.89 -2.11
N HIS A 50 11.74 -7.53 -2.90
CA HIS A 50 11.41 -8.43 -3.99
C HIS A 50 10.98 -7.65 -5.23
N ARG A 51 9.69 -7.47 -5.46
CA ARG A 51 9.13 -6.68 -6.56
C ARG A 51 8.13 -5.70 -5.97
N ALA A 52 7.89 -4.61 -6.67
CA ALA A 52 7.01 -3.56 -6.15
C ALA A 52 6.20 -2.91 -7.27
N MET A 53 5.05 -2.36 -6.88
CA MET A 53 4.23 -1.52 -7.74
C MET A 53 3.93 -0.23 -7.01
N HIS A 54 4.29 0.90 -7.62
CA HIS A 54 4.21 2.21 -6.98
C HIS A 54 2.77 2.70 -6.89
N ILE A 55 2.44 3.31 -5.76
CA ILE A 55 1.17 4.00 -5.53
C ILE A 55 1.42 5.49 -5.69
N SER A 56 0.54 6.20 -6.39
CA SER A 56 0.72 7.60 -6.78
C SER A 56 0.55 8.62 -5.64
N TYR A 57 1.03 8.29 -4.47
CA TYR A 57 1.13 9.22 -3.34
C TYR A 57 2.50 9.93 -3.37
N PRO A 58 2.63 11.22 -3.07
CA PRO A 58 1.54 12.14 -2.76
C PRO A 58 0.84 12.67 -4.01
N ASN A 59 -0.49 12.81 -3.95
CA ASN A 59 -1.25 13.49 -4.98
C ASN A 59 -1.26 15.01 -4.74
N THR A 60 -1.98 15.76 -5.56
CA THR A 60 -2.02 17.23 -5.44
C THR A 60 -2.55 17.68 -4.08
N ALA A 61 -3.60 17.03 -3.58
CA ALA A 61 -4.19 17.37 -2.27
C ALA A 61 -3.22 17.05 -1.13
N ASP A 62 -2.50 15.92 -1.23
CA ASP A 62 -1.50 15.51 -0.24
C ASP A 62 -0.35 16.52 -0.16
N LYS A 63 0.12 16.97 -1.32
CA LYS A 63 1.19 17.97 -1.40
C LYS A 63 0.77 19.31 -0.81
N ALA A 64 -0.47 19.73 -1.10
CA ALA A 64 -1.01 20.97 -0.57
C ALA A 64 -1.13 20.91 0.96
N LYS A 65 -1.60 19.78 1.50
CA LYS A 65 -1.74 19.60 2.95
C LYS A 65 -0.38 19.62 3.64
N ALA A 66 0.61 18.93 3.06
CA ALA A 66 1.95 18.92 3.61
C ALA A 66 2.57 20.32 3.61
N LYS A 67 2.39 21.09 2.55
CA LYS A 67 2.86 22.48 2.47
C LYS A 67 2.19 23.35 3.54
N GLU A 68 0.88 23.20 3.74
CA GLU A 68 0.13 23.91 4.78
C GLU A 68 0.70 23.61 6.17
N LEU A 69 1.07 22.34 6.42
CA LEU A 69 1.62 21.92 7.71
C LEU A 69 3.13 22.17 7.84
N GLY A 70 3.80 22.60 6.77
CA GLY A 70 5.24 22.82 6.77
C GLY A 70 6.07 21.55 6.87
N VAL A 71 5.57 20.44 6.33
CA VAL A 71 6.23 19.13 6.37
C VAL A 71 6.44 18.55 4.98
N ASP A 72 7.34 17.57 4.88
CA ASP A 72 7.54 16.77 3.66
C ASP A 72 6.53 15.62 3.68
N PRO A 73 5.71 15.45 2.64
CA PRO A 73 4.74 14.36 2.62
C PRO A 73 5.37 12.98 2.52
N GLY A 74 6.63 12.89 2.11
CA GLY A 74 7.29 11.64 1.77
C GLY A 74 6.85 11.12 0.41
N GLY A 75 7.17 9.86 0.13
CA GLY A 75 6.83 9.21 -1.13
C GLY A 75 7.29 7.76 -1.10
N PHE A 76 7.49 7.17 -2.29
CA PHE A 76 7.91 5.77 -2.44
C PHE A 76 6.98 4.79 -1.72
N ILE A 77 5.68 5.08 -1.72
CA ILE A 77 4.67 4.18 -1.18
C ILE A 77 4.35 3.15 -2.26
N MET A 78 4.52 1.88 -1.92
CA MET A 78 4.40 0.78 -2.88
C MET A 78 3.63 -0.39 -2.28
N VAL A 79 3.04 -1.19 -3.16
CA VAL A 79 2.69 -2.57 -2.84
C VAL A 79 3.96 -3.37 -3.15
N HIS A 80 4.48 -4.14 -2.18
CA HIS A 80 5.72 -4.89 -2.37
C HIS A 80 5.69 -6.23 -1.66
N GLY A 81 6.69 -7.06 -1.92
CA GLY A 81 6.84 -8.36 -1.31
C GLY A 81 7.52 -8.32 0.07
N ASN A 82 8.10 -9.44 0.41
CA ASN A 82 8.89 -9.64 1.64
C ASN A 82 8.08 -9.63 2.93
N ASN A 83 6.75 -9.79 2.87
CA ASN A 83 5.95 -10.00 4.08
C ASN A 83 6.06 -11.48 4.50
N PRO A 84 6.28 -11.77 5.79
CA PRO A 84 6.40 -13.17 6.25
C PRO A 84 5.15 -13.98 5.95
N LYS A 85 5.35 -15.25 5.53
CA LYS A 85 4.25 -16.19 5.30
C LYS A 85 3.63 -16.70 6.60
N ASN A 86 4.45 -16.78 7.65
CA ASN A 86 3.99 -17.25 8.96
C ASN A 86 3.10 -16.19 9.61
N LYS A 87 1.83 -16.52 9.82
CA LYS A 87 0.86 -15.58 10.36
C LYS A 87 1.25 -15.01 11.74
N TYR A 88 2.06 -15.72 12.51
CA TYR A 88 2.52 -15.23 13.80
C TYR A 88 3.60 -14.15 13.68
N LEU A 89 4.17 -13.99 12.50
CA LEU A 89 5.14 -12.95 12.19
C LEU A 89 4.54 -11.81 11.37
N GLN A 90 3.25 -11.91 11.04
CA GLN A 90 2.57 -10.89 10.23
C GLN A 90 2.05 -9.78 11.13
N VAL A 91 2.84 -8.70 11.19
CA VAL A 91 2.49 -7.47 11.93
C VAL A 91 2.58 -6.30 10.96
N ASP A 92 2.02 -5.16 11.33
CA ASP A 92 2.16 -3.94 10.55
C ASP A 92 3.56 -3.38 10.80
N TRP A 93 4.47 -3.58 9.86
CA TRP A 93 5.90 -3.34 10.03
C TRP A 93 6.50 -2.33 9.06
N THR A 94 5.76 -1.92 8.05
CA THR A 94 6.30 -1.06 6.99
C THR A 94 6.38 0.40 7.45
N GLU A 95 7.03 1.22 6.64
CA GLU A 95 7.07 2.67 6.86
C GLU A 95 5.90 3.40 6.17
N GLY A 96 4.94 2.64 5.66
CA GLY A 96 3.75 3.16 4.99
C GLY A 96 3.34 2.37 3.77
N CYS A 97 4.20 1.50 3.25
CA CYS A 97 3.91 0.61 2.13
C CYS A 97 2.91 -0.48 2.51
N ILE A 98 2.37 -1.15 1.50
CA ILE A 98 1.51 -2.32 1.65
C ILE A 98 2.35 -3.55 1.28
N ALA A 99 2.56 -4.46 2.24
CA ALA A 99 3.39 -5.64 2.01
C ALA A 99 2.56 -6.91 1.93
N ILE A 100 2.88 -7.76 0.95
CA ILE A 100 2.33 -9.11 0.79
C ILE A 100 3.50 -10.08 0.64
N THR A 101 3.24 -11.38 0.63
CA THR A 101 4.32 -12.36 0.46
C THR A 101 4.92 -12.27 -0.95
N ASP A 102 6.13 -12.80 -1.14
CA ASP A 102 6.80 -12.76 -2.43
C ASP A 102 5.99 -13.48 -3.51
N ASP A 103 5.43 -14.64 -3.20
CA ASP A 103 4.60 -15.40 -4.14
C ASP A 103 3.35 -14.63 -4.54
N GLU A 104 2.72 -13.99 -3.56
CA GLU A 104 1.55 -13.14 -3.81
C GLU A 104 1.92 -11.92 -4.64
N MET A 105 3.09 -11.34 -4.40
CA MET A 105 3.55 -10.19 -5.18
C MET A 105 3.79 -10.56 -6.63
N ASP A 106 4.34 -11.74 -6.89
CA ASP A 106 4.53 -12.24 -8.25
C ASP A 106 3.18 -12.39 -8.96
N GLU A 107 2.20 -12.97 -8.29
CA GLU A 107 0.84 -13.09 -8.82
C GLU A 107 0.21 -11.72 -9.06
N PHE A 108 0.33 -10.81 -8.09
CA PHE A 108 -0.19 -9.45 -8.18
C PHE A 108 0.36 -8.71 -9.40
N MET A 109 1.68 -8.83 -9.63
CA MET A 109 2.33 -8.18 -10.78
C MET A 109 1.83 -8.72 -12.11
N ASP A 110 1.43 -9.99 -12.16
CA ASP A 110 0.89 -10.60 -13.37
C ASP A 110 -0.58 -10.20 -13.62
N LEU A 111 -1.35 -10.03 -12.56
CA LEU A 111 -2.79 -9.76 -12.66
C LEU A 111 -3.12 -8.28 -12.79
N VAL A 112 -2.30 -7.40 -12.25
CA VAL A 112 -2.58 -5.97 -12.14
C VAL A 112 -1.74 -5.18 -13.13
N GLN A 113 -2.40 -4.35 -13.92
CA GLN A 113 -1.74 -3.51 -14.92
C GLN A 113 -1.45 -2.12 -14.37
N VAL A 114 -0.40 -1.50 -14.89
CA VAL A 114 -0.11 -0.09 -14.64
C VAL A 114 -1.32 0.76 -15.04
N GLY A 115 -1.68 1.70 -14.19
CA GLY A 115 -2.87 2.54 -14.37
C GLY A 115 -4.08 2.07 -13.58
N THR A 116 -3.98 0.91 -12.91
CA THR A 116 -5.08 0.40 -12.11
C THR A 116 -5.32 1.29 -10.88
N PRO A 117 -6.57 1.70 -10.63
CA PRO A 117 -6.88 2.45 -9.40
C PRO A 117 -6.77 1.54 -8.17
N ILE A 118 -6.33 2.15 -7.07
CA ILE A 118 -6.32 1.51 -5.76
C ILE A 118 -7.03 2.43 -4.78
N GLU A 119 -7.93 1.88 -3.99
CA GLU A 119 -8.62 2.61 -2.94
C GLU A 119 -8.18 2.05 -1.59
N ILE A 120 -7.67 2.91 -0.72
CA ILE A 120 -7.10 2.53 0.56
C ILE A 120 -7.93 3.16 1.66
N MET A 121 -8.42 2.34 2.59
CA MET A 121 -9.20 2.83 3.71
C MET A 121 -8.97 1.95 4.93
N TRP A 122 -9.07 2.55 6.10
CA TRP A 122 -9.10 1.81 7.35
C TRP A 122 -10.56 1.62 7.75
N THR A 123 -10.94 0.38 8.02
CA THR A 123 -12.27 0.07 8.52
C THR A 123 -12.17 -0.75 9.80
N GLU A 124 -13.04 -0.47 10.77
CA GLU A 124 -13.03 -1.18 12.05
C GLU A 124 -13.31 -2.69 11.87
N SER A 125 -14.10 -3.06 10.86
CA SER A 125 -14.41 -4.47 10.57
C SER A 125 -13.18 -5.27 10.17
N ASP A 126 -12.15 -4.62 9.59
CA ASP A 126 -10.93 -5.30 9.14
C ASP A 126 -10.05 -5.73 10.30
N GLN A 127 -10.23 -5.16 11.48
CA GLN A 127 -9.45 -5.49 12.67
C GLN A 127 -9.76 -6.88 13.22
N HIS A 128 -10.91 -7.43 12.88
CA HIS A 128 -11.40 -8.69 13.44
C HIS A 128 -11.11 -9.88 12.53
N ASN A 129 -10.48 -9.63 11.42
CA ASN A 129 -10.09 -10.64 10.45
C ASN A 129 -8.59 -10.97 10.58
#